data_b304296cec8b1b567fda32fd4f5d16f7
#
_entry.id   b304296cec8b1b567fda32fd4f5d16f7
#
_cell.length_a   1.000
_cell.length_b   1.000
_cell.length_c   1.000
_cell.angle_alpha   90.00
_cell.angle_beta   90.00
_cell.angle_gamma   90.00
#
_symmetry.space_group_name_H-M   'P 1'
#
loop_
_entity.id
_entity.type
_entity.pdbx_description
1 polymer ?
#
loop_
_entity_poly.entity_id
_entity_poly.type
_entity_poly.pdbx_seq_one_letter_code
_entity_poly.pdbx_strand_id
1 'polypeptide(L)'
;MGLDICIYRVSKPAPFENRTYDIDDLQAKGYCVILPGSENSELFRELLPYTQRAKAKVAYLDMKAVRETYGLSEESYPCAWHANGGIGILDPTAEDRIVDLTQEEIKNQFTDVREEDVLVYSKEEVAYWRKDYDVQDFFHDALGHVENTGYYRLDESVICDFNFEAAISRWKSLPIEAPTEDSALFYWEWY
;
A
#
# COMPACT_ATOMS: atom_id res chain seq x y z
N MET A 1 -11.29 -16.71 5.92
CA MET A 1 -10.19 -15.76 5.72
C MET A 1 -8.94 -16.39 6.31
N GLY A 2 -7.79 -16.18 5.73
CA GLY A 2 -6.52 -16.76 6.19
C GLY A 2 -5.62 -15.67 6.70
N LEU A 3 -4.86 -15.94 7.75
CA LEU A 3 -3.79 -15.08 8.22
C LEU A 3 -2.58 -15.27 7.30
N ASP A 4 -2.09 -14.18 6.73
CA ASP A 4 -0.83 -14.08 6.02
C ASP A 4 0.08 -13.09 6.76
N ILE A 5 1.31 -13.50 7.05
CA ILE A 5 2.32 -12.70 7.77
C ILE A 5 3.53 -12.57 6.87
N CYS A 6 4.04 -11.36 6.72
CA CYS A 6 5.24 -11.08 5.94
C CYS A 6 6.23 -10.23 6.72
N ILE A 7 7.51 -10.52 6.53
CA ILE A 7 8.56 -9.56 6.83
C ILE A 7 9.06 -9.00 5.51
N TYR A 8 8.99 -7.69 5.38
CA TYR A 8 9.48 -6.97 4.22
C TYR A 8 10.74 -6.20 4.56
N ARG A 9 11.71 -6.24 3.66
CA ARG A 9 12.77 -5.23 3.62
C ARG A 9 12.25 -4.06 2.79
N VAL A 10 12.20 -2.90 3.39
CA VAL A 10 11.90 -1.65 2.70
C VAL A 10 13.19 -0.86 2.57
N SER A 11 13.46 -0.37 1.35
CA SER A 11 14.69 0.37 1.07
C SER A 11 14.38 1.62 0.26
N LYS A 12 15.17 2.66 0.52
CA LYS A 12 15.11 3.92 -0.19
C LYS A 12 15.79 3.77 -1.56
N PRO A 13 15.07 4.03 -2.67
CA PRO A 13 15.66 4.03 -3.98
C PRO A 13 16.73 5.13 -4.15
N ALA A 14 17.61 4.94 -5.12
CA ALA A 14 18.47 6.05 -5.58
C ALA A 14 17.61 7.22 -6.08
N PRO A 15 18.12 8.46 -6.05
CA PRO A 15 17.40 9.62 -6.55
C PRO A 15 16.91 9.43 -7.98
N PHE A 16 15.64 9.78 -8.22
CA PHE A 16 15.06 9.73 -9.56
C PHE A 16 15.53 10.88 -10.43
N GLU A 17 15.61 10.65 -11.72
CA GLU A 17 15.88 11.69 -12.72
C GLU A 17 14.74 12.73 -12.69
N ASN A 18 15.07 13.98 -13.08
CA ASN A 18 14.08 15.05 -13.16
C ASN A 18 13.20 14.91 -14.42
N ARG A 19 12.32 13.91 -14.39
CA ARG A 19 11.29 13.65 -15.41
C ARG A 19 10.03 13.11 -14.76
N THR A 20 8.93 13.15 -15.49
CA THR A 20 7.67 12.54 -15.06
C THR A 20 7.63 11.07 -15.44
N TYR A 21 7.29 10.20 -14.49
CA TYR A 21 7.18 8.76 -14.65
C TYR A 21 5.71 8.34 -14.77
N ASP A 22 5.45 7.26 -15.48
CA ASP A 22 4.18 6.56 -15.35
C ASP A 22 4.24 5.63 -14.13
N ILE A 23 3.18 5.56 -13.33
CA ILE A 23 3.15 4.72 -12.11
C ILE A 23 3.34 3.25 -12.48
N ASP A 24 2.73 2.78 -13.57
CA ASP A 24 2.88 1.42 -14.04
C ASP A 24 4.34 1.08 -14.37
N ASP A 25 5.11 2.03 -14.92
CA ASP A 25 6.54 1.86 -15.18
C ASP A 25 7.37 1.75 -13.90
N LEU A 26 7.00 2.49 -12.85
CA LEU A 26 7.65 2.39 -11.54
C LEU A 26 7.36 1.03 -10.91
N GLN A 27 6.11 0.59 -10.94
CA GLN A 27 5.68 -0.70 -10.40
C GLN A 27 6.28 -1.88 -11.16
N ALA A 28 6.38 -1.81 -12.49
CA ALA A 28 7.04 -2.81 -13.31
C ALA A 28 8.54 -2.99 -12.99
N LYS A 29 9.17 -1.95 -12.43
CA LYS A 29 10.55 -2.00 -11.91
C LYS A 29 10.68 -2.48 -10.47
N GLY A 30 9.59 -2.91 -9.86
CA GLY A 30 9.54 -3.41 -8.49
C GLY A 30 9.41 -2.32 -7.42
N TYR A 31 9.11 -1.08 -7.80
CA TYR A 31 8.85 -0.01 -6.85
C TYR A 31 7.40 0.00 -6.36
N CYS A 32 7.22 0.40 -5.11
CA CYS A 32 5.93 0.75 -4.53
C CYS A 32 5.78 2.27 -4.50
N VAL A 33 4.55 2.76 -4.70
CA VAL A 33 4.24 4.19 -4.77
C VAL A 33 3.21 4.55 -3.71
N ILE A 34 3.51 5.57 -2.90
CA ILE A 34 2.56 6.21 -1.99
C ILE A 34 2.03 7.46 -2.71
N LEU A 35 0.73 7.49 -2.94
CA LEU A 35 0.06 8.58 -3.63
C LEU A 35 -0.06 9.82 -2.74
N PRO A 36 -0.17 11.04 -3.32
CA PRO A 36 -0.37 12.28 -2.58
C PRO A 36 -1.58 12.20 -1.64
N GLY A 37 -1.41 12.67 -0.41
CA GLY A 37 -2.42 12.61 0.64
C GLY A 37 -2.44 11.31 1.45
N SER A 38 -1.94 10.20 0.91
CA SER A 38 -1.83 8.93 1.63
C SER A 38 -0.64 8.89 2.59
N GLU A 39 0.35 9.75 2.40
CA GLU A 39 1.53 9.87 3.27
C GLU A 39 1.21 10.24 4.72
N ASN A 40 0.04 10.85 4.95
CA ASN A 40 -0.44 11.21 6.29
C ASN A 40 -1.12 10.04 7.01
N SER A 41 -1.34 8.92 6.33
CA SER A 41 -1.87 7.71 6.95
C SER A 41 -0.86 7.14 7.95
N GLU A 42 -1.35 6.71 9.12
CA GLU A 42 -0.53 5.99 10.10
C GLU A 42 0.12 4.74 9.51
N LEU A 43 -0.54 4.11 8.54
CA LEU A 43 -0.05 2.92 7.84
C LEU A 43 1.30 3.12 7.16
N PHE A 44 1.61 4.34 6.71
CA PHE A 44 2.85 4.64 5.97
C PHE A 44 3.86 5.46 6.76
N ARG A 45 3.50 5.94 7.97
CA ARG A 45 4.36 6.83 8.77
C ARG A 45 5.78 6.30 8.92
N GLU A 46 5.92 5.03 9.26
CA GLU A 46 7.22 4.42 9.51
C GLU A 46 7.99 4.11 8.21
N LEU A 47 7.33 4.08 7.06
CA LEU A 47 7.96 3.90 5.75
C LEU A 47 8.60 5.18 5.21
N LEU A 48 8.12 6.37 5.64
CA LEU A 48 8.53 7.66 5.06
C LEU A 48 10.05 7.89 5.03
N PRO A 49 10.86 7.52 6.04
CA PRO A 49 12.31 7.68 5.99
C PRO A 49 12.98 6.91 4.84
N TYR A 50 12.35 5.83 4.39
CA TYR A 50 12.85 4.92 3.35
C TYR A 50 12.23 5.20 1.98
N THR A 51 11.64 6.37 1.78
CA THR A 51 11.06 6.79 0.51
C THR A 51 11.94 7.80 -0.22
N GLN A 52 11.79 7.86 -1.53
CA GLN A 52 12.38 8.86 -2.41
C GLN A 52 11.28 9.56 -3.21
N ARG A 53 11.36 10.89 -3.36
CA ARG A 53 10.41 11.63 -4.18
C ARG A 53 10.65 11.39 -5.66
N ALA A 54 9.55 11.26 -6.41
CA ALA A 54 9.54 11.22 -7.87
C ALA A 54 8.32 12.00 -8.38
N LYS A 55 8.41 12.56 -9.61
CA LYS A 55 7.23 13.07 -10.30
C LYS A 55 6.57 11.94 -11.07
N ALA A 56 5.26 11.77 -10.92
CA ALA A 56 4.52 10.73 -11.64
C ALA A 56 3.17 11.24 -12.13
N LYS A 57 2.66 10.60 -13.18
CA LYS A 57 1.29 10.77 -13.64
C LYS A 57 0.38 9.96 -12.75
N VAL A 58 -0.48 10.64 -11.99
CA VAL A 58 -1.48 10.03 -11.09
C VAL A 58 -2.85 10.16 -11.71
N ALA A 59 -3.55 9.04 -11.84
CA ALA A 59 -4.92 8.99 -12.34
C ALA A 59 -5.90 9.15 -11.18
N TYR A 60 -6.80 10.11 -11.28
CA TYR A 60 -7.87 10.37 -10.33
C TYR A 60 -9.21 10.10 -10.97
N LEU A 61 -10.19 9.70 -10.16
CA LEU A 61 -11.59 9.69 -10.60
C LEU A 61 -12.09 11.13 -10.78
N ASP A 62 -12.49 11.50 -11.99
CA ASP A 62 -13.10 12.80 -12.28
C ASP A 62 -14.55 12.84 -11.78
N MET A 63 -14.70 13.10 -10.48
CA MET A 63 -16.01 13.19 -9.84
C MET A 63 -16.89 14.29 -10.44
N LYS A 64 -16.31 15.34 -11.04
CA LYS A 64 -17.09 16.39 -11.71
C LYS A 64 -17.76 15.83 -12.95
N ALA A 65 -17.00 15.17 -13.83
CA ALA A 65 -17.54 14.52 -15.02
C ALA A 65 -18.58 13.43 -14.68
N VAL A 66 -18.33 12.66 -13.61
CA VAL A 66 -19.30 11.66 -13.11
C VAL A 66 -20.61 12.32 -12.71
N ARG A 67 -20.55 13.37 -11.86
CA ARG A 67 -21.74 14.11 -11.41
C ARG A 67 -22.54 14.70 -12.57
N GLU A 68 -21.87 15.34 -13.50
CA GLU A 68 -22.49 15.91 -14.70
C GLU A 68 -23.17 14.85 -15.57
N THR A 69 -22.49 13.70 -15.77
CA THR A 69 -23.01 12.64 -16.64
C THR A 69 -24.24 11.94 -16.05
N TYR A 70 -24.22 11.67 -14.76
CA TYR A 70 -25.30 10.91 -14.09
C TYR A 70 -26.30 11.80 -13.35
N GLY A 71 -26.13 13.12 -13.37
CA GLY A 71 -27.01 14.06 -12.67
C GLY A 71 -27.00 13.84 -11.16
N LEU A 72 -25.81 13.65 -10.58
CA LEU A 72 -25.62 13.46 -9.14
C LEU A 72 -25.38 14.80 -8.45
N SER A 73 -25.66 14.85 -7.15
CA SER A 73 -25.41 16.04 -6.33
C SER A 73 -23.91 16.27 -6.09
N GLU A 74 -23.55 17.48 -5.65
CA GLU A 74 -22.18 17.81 -5.23
C GLU A 74 -21.72 17.03 -3.99
N GLU A 75 -22.66 16.47 -3.22
CA GLU A 75 -22.39 15.68 -2.02
C GLU A 75 -22.09 14.20 -2.35
N SER A 76 -22.22 13.78 -3.61
CA SER A 76 -21.96 12.42 -4.03
C SER A 76 -20.47 12.05 -3.90
N TYR A 77 -20.19 10.80 -3.48
CA TYR A 77 -18.85 10.33 -3.23
C TYR A 77 -18.68 8.81 -3.54
N PRO A 78 -17.44 8.35 -3.81
CA PRO A 78 -17.14 6.93 -3.95
C PRO A 78 -17.43 6.19 -2.65
N CYS A 79 -18.30 5.15 -2.67
CA CYS A 79 -18.72 4.43 -1.47
C CYS A 79 -18.27 2.94 -1.44
N ALA A 80 -17.97 2.37 -2.61
CA ALA A 80 -17.57 0.96 -2.70
C ALA A 80 -16.64 0.73 -3.88
N TRP A 81 -15.65 -0.13 -3.68
CA TRP A 81 -14.78 -0.66 -4.73
C TRP A 81 -15.20 -2.08 -5.06
N HIS A 82 -15.38 -2.37 -6.33
CA HIS A 82 -15.76 -3.70 -6.79
C HIS A 82 -14.53 -4.54 -7.17
N ALA A 83 -14.61 -5.85 -6.99
CA ALA A 83 -13.50 -6.76 -7.30
C ALA A 83 -13.07 -6.74 -8.79
N ASN A 84 -13.93 -6.26 -9.68
CA ASN A 84 -13.67 -6.10 -11.11
C ASN A 84 -13.08 -4.73 -11.49
N GLY A 85 -12.68 -3.92 -10.49
CA GLY A 85 -12.11 -2.58 -10.67
C GLY A 85 -13.13 -1.46 -10.91
N GLY A 86 -14.44 -1.76 -10.78
CA GLY A 86 -15.49 -0.75 -10.79
C GLY A 86 -15.62 -0.02 -9.45
N ILE A 87 -16.39 1.08 -9.45
CA ILE A 87 -16.62 1.94 -8.28
C ILE A 87 -18.11 2.25 -8.16
N GLY A 88 -18.69 2.04 -6.97
CA GLY A 88 -20.00 2.55 -6.60
C GLY A 88 -19.92 4.01 -6.13
N ILE A 89 -20.75 4.87 -6.69
CA ILE A 89 -20.87 6.29 -6.30
C ILE A 89 -22.22 6.47 -5.62
N LEU A 90 -22.21 6.87 -4.36
CA LEU A 90 -23.42 7.18 -3.58
C LEU A 90 -23.78 8.65 -3.70
N ASP A 91 -25.04 8.94 -4.01
CA ASP A 91 -25.63 10.26 -3.87
C ASP A 91 -26.56 10.28 -2.65
N PRO A 92 -26.15 10.89 -1.53
CA PRO A 92 -26.93 10.86 -0.30
C PRO A 92 -28.18 11.77 -0.36
N THR A 93 -28.28 12.63 -1.37
CA THR A 93 -29.42 13.55 -1.53
C THR A 93 -30.59 12.96 -2.32
N ALA A 94 -30.40 11.82 -2.96
CA ALA A 94 -31.37 11.18 -3.85
C ALA A 94 -31.79 9.78 -3.36
N GLU A 95 -32.32 9.69 -2.12
CA GLU A 95 -32.78 8.43 -1.49
C GLU A 95 -31.69 7.33 -1.56
N ASP A 96 -30.44 7.68 -1.25
CA ASP A 96 -29.28 6.78 -1.30
C ASP A 96 -29.05 6.14 -2.69
N ARG A 97 -29.26 6.90 -3.74
CA ARG A 97 -29.01 6.46 -5.11
C ARG A 97 -27.54 6.07 -5.29
N ILE A 98 -27.31 4.83 -5.73
CA ILE A 98 -25.98 4.33 -6.09
C ILE A 98 -25.88 4.23 -7.62
N VAL A 99 -24.78 4.74 -8.17
CA VAL A 99 -24.38 4.55 -9.57
C VAL A 99 -23.10 3.73 -9.60
N ASP A 100 -23.15 2.57 -10.27
CA ASP A 100 -21.99 1.72 -10.45
C ASP A 100 -21.26 2.07 -11.76
N LEU A 101 -19.98 2.44 -11.63
CA LEU A 101 -19.08 2.69 -12.75
C LEU A 101 -18.23 1.45 -12.99
N THR A 102 -18.18 1.02 -14.24
CA THR A 102 -17.26 -0.04 -14.67
C THR A 102 -15.84 0.48 -14.78
N GLN A 103 -14.84 -0.41 -14.70
CA GLN A 103 -13.44 -0.05 -14.91
C GLN A 103 -13.20 0.61 -16.28
N GLU A 104 -13.93 0.17 -17.31
CA GLU A 104 -13.82 0.71 -18.67
C GLU A 104 -14.36 2.15 -18.75
N GLU A 105 -15.51 2.42 -18.14
CA GLU A 105 -16.07 3.79 -18.07
C GLU A 105 -15.13 4.73 -17.32
N ILE A 106 -14.60 4.30 -16.17
CA ILE A 106 -13.63 5.08 -15.39
C ILE A 106 -12.44 5.43 -16.27
N LYS A 107 -11.81 4.43 -16.90
CA LYS A 107 -10.62 4.61 -17.72
C LYS A 107 -10.84 5.51 -18.93
N ASN A 108 -11.98 5.42 -19.59
CA ASN A 108 -12.21 6.09 -20.87
C ASN A 108 -12.94 7.43 -20.75
N GLN A 109 -13.68 7.67 -19.65
CA GLN A 109 -14.57 8.83 -19.53
C GLN A 109 -14.35 9.64 -18.26
N PHE A 110 -13.92 9.03 -17.17
CA PHE A 110 -13.90 9.63 -15.85
C PHE A 110 -12.52 9.62 -15.19
N THR A 111 -11.45 9.65 -15.99
CA THR A 111 -10.09 9.75 -15.48
C THR A 111 -9.51 11.13 -15.74
N ASP A 112 -9.09 11.79 -14.66
CA ASP A 112 -8.28 13.00 -14.69
C ASP A 112 -6.83 12.63 -14.33
N VAL A 113 -5.89 12.86 -15.25
CA VAL A 113 -4.47 12.52 -15.05
C VAL A 113 -3.69 13.79 -14.72
N ARG A 114 -3.03 13.78 -13.56
CA ARG A 114 -2.22 14.92 -13.08
C ARG A 114 -0.77 14.49 -12.85
N GLU A 115 0.14 15.44 -13.06
CA GLU A 115 1.53 15.28 -12.63
C GLU A 115 1.65 15.68 -11.16
N GLU A 116 2.04 14.71 -10.32
CA GLU A 116 2.13 14.87 -8.87
C GLU A 116 3.48 14.42 -8.34
N ASP A 117 3.90 14.99 -7.22
CA ASP A 117 4.99 14.45 -6.44
C ASP A 117 4.50 13.23 -5.65
N VAL A 118 5.11 12.08 -5.88
CA VAL A 118 4.82 10.82 -5.20
C VAL A 118 6.02 10.38 -4.38
N LEU A 119 5.76 9.54 -3.36
CA LEU A 119 6.80 8.89 -2.59
C LEU A 119 6.99 7.45 -3.09
N VAL A 120 8.22 7.06 -3.33
CA VAL A 120 8.58 5.77 -3.93
C VAL A 120 9.54 5.03 -3.01
N TYR A 121 9.31 3.74 -2.81
CA TYR A 121 10.20 2.84 -2.07
C TYR A 121 10.30 1.49 -2.77
N SER A 122 11.36 0.73 -2.49
CA SER A 122 11.43 -0.67 -2.87
C SER A 122 11.02 -1.57 -1.73
N LYS A 123 10.37 -2.69 -2.05
CA LYS A 123 9.88 -3.67 -1.08
C LYS A 123 10.26 -5.06 -1.54
N GLU A 124 10.96 -5.79 -0.68
CA GLU A 124 11.36 -7.17 -0.87
C GLU A 124 10.76 -8.03 0.25
N GLU A 125 10.07 -9.11 -0.10
CA GLU A 125 9.63 -10.09 0.88
C GLU A 125 10.80 -10.95 1.31
N VAL A 126 11.17 -10.87 2.59
CA VAL A 126 12.28 -11.65 3.17
C VAL A 126 11.80 -12.87 3.95
N ALA A 127 10.57 -12.84 4.44
CA ALA A 127 9.92 -13.98 5.08
C ALA A 127 8.40 -13.94 4.92
N TYR A 128 7.79 -15.11 4.84
CA TYR A 128 6.33 -15.27 4.72
C TYR A 128 5.86 -16.48 5.51
N TRP A 129 4.77 -16.32 6.27
CA TRP A 129 4.07 -17.39 6.97
C TRP A 129 2.57 -17.29 6.69
N ARG A 130 1.94 -18.44 6.59
CA ARG A 130 0.49 -18.53 6.42
C ARG A 130 -0.12 -19.31 7.58
N LYS A 131 -1.06 -18.68 8.29
CA LYS A 131 -1.76 -19.27 9.43
C LYS A 131 -0.83 -19.74 10.55
N ASP A 132 0.27 -19.01 10.76
CA ASP A 132 1.21 -19.27 11.84
C ASP A 132 0.93 -18.33 13.02
N TYR A 133 0.07 -18.77 13.91
CA TYR A 133 -0.38 -17.96 15.05
C TYR A 133 0.72 -17.77 16.10
N ASP A 134 1.68 -18.71 16.21
CA ASP A 134 2.82 -18.57 17.13
C ASP A 134 3.73 -17.41 16.67
N VAL A 135 3.91 -17.24 15.36
CA VAL A 135 4.63 -16.10 14.78
C VAL A 135 3.87 -14.81 14.99
N GLN A 136 2.55 -14.82 14.79
CA GLN A 136 1.70 -13.64 15.03
C GLN A 136 1.79 -13.19 16.49
N ASP A 137 1.60 -14.12 17.43
CA ASP A 137 1.63 -13.83 18.86
C ASP A 137 2.96 -13.24 19.28
N PHE A 138 4.09 -13.76 18.77
CA PHE A 138 5.41 -13.19 19.04
C PHE A 138 5.50 -11.72 18.63
N PHE A 139 5.10 -11.39 17.40
CA PHE A 139 5.19 -10.02 16.91
C PHE A 139 4.18 -9.08 17.60
N HIS A 140 2.98 -9.55 17.94
CA HIS A 140 2.02 -8.78 18.71
C HIS A 140 2.53 -8.46 20.11
N ASP A 141 3.19 -9.41 20.77
CA ASP A 141 3.80 -9.20 22.09
C ASP A 141 4.98 -8.20 22.01
N ALA A 142 5.80 -8.30 20.96
CA ALA A 142 6.98 -7.45 20.78
C ALA A 142 6.63 -6.01 20.31
N LEU A 143 5.63 -5.86 19.45
CA LEU A 143 5.26 -4.58 18.83
C LEU A 143 4.11 -3.86 19.55
N GLY A 144 3.36 -4.58 20.40
CA GLY A 144 2.17 -4.09 21.05
C GLY A 144 0.96 -4.12 20.12
N HIS A 145 0.29 -2.97 19.93
CA HIS A 145 -0.89 -2.91 19.07
C HIS A 145 -0.51 -3.01 17.59
N VAL A 146 -1.01 -4.05 16.90
CA VAL A 146 -0.82 -4.29 15.47
C VAL A 146 -2.18 -4.20 14.77
N GLU A 147 -2.28 -3.31 13.78
CA GLU A 147 -3.46 -3.18 12.92
C GLU A 147 -3.27 -3.99 11.64
N ASN A 148 -4.36 -4.60 11.17
CA ASN A 148 -4.39 -5.33 9.90
C ASN A 148 -3.90 -4.42 8.75
N THR A 149 -2.97 -4.92 7.94
CA THR A 149 -2.33 -4.21 6.82
C THR A 149 -1.40 -3.05 7.17
N GLY A 150 -1.14 -2.78 8.45
CA GLY A 150 -0.13 -1.81 8.90
C GLY A 150 1.30 -2.30 8.68
N TYR A 151 2.22 -1.36 8.51
CA TYR A 151 3.66 -1.64 8.46
C TYR A 151 4.31 -1.24 9.78
N TYR A 152 4.92 -2.20 10.46
CA TYR A 152 5.55 -2.00 11.78
C TYR A 152 7.04 -2.26 11.68
N ARG A 153 7.84 -1.24 11.93
CA ARG A 153 9.29 -1.35 11.88
C ARG A 153 9.79 -2.31 12.97
N LEU A 154 10.67 -3.21 12.56
CA LEU A 154 11.34 -4.13 13.48
C LEU A 154 12.66 -3.51 13.98
N ASP A 155 12.75 -3.33 15.28
CA ASP A 155 13.98 -2.92 15.93
C ASP A 155 14.96 -4.10 16.01
N GLU A 156 16.26 -3.79 16.16
CA GLU A 156 17.33 -4.80 16.23
C GLU A 156 17.09 -5.83 17.34
N SER A 157 16.54 -5.40 18.49
CA SER A 157 16.19 -6.29 19.60
C SER A 157 15.14 -7.34 19.19
N VAL A 158 14.07 -6.89 18.53
CA VAL A 158 13.01 -7.79 18.05
C VAL A 158 13.56 -8.78 17.02
N ILE A 159 14.43 -8.32 16.11
CA ILE A 159 15.06 -9.15 15.09
C ILE A 159 15.96 -10.22 15.75
N CYS A 160 16.73 -9.84 16.78
CA CYS A 160 17.62 -10.78 17.49
C CYS A 160 16.84 -11.79 18.34
N ASP A 161 15.72 -11.38 18.94
CA ASP A 161 14.92 -12.23 19.81
C ASP A 161 14.07 -13.24 19.03
N PHE A 162 13.73 -12.94 17.77
CA PHE A 162 12.99 -13.83 16.92
C PHE A 162 13.90 -14.92 16.34
N ASN A 163 13.59 -16.18 16.65
CA ASN A 163 14.34 -17.32 16.10
C ASN A 163 13.92 -17.59 14.65
N PHE A 164 14.44 -16.78 13.73
CA PHE A 164 14.18 -16.92 12.30
C PHE A 164 14.54 -18.29 11.75
N GLU A 165 15.59 -18.96 12.26
CA GLU A 165 15.98 -20.29 11.80
C GLU A 165 14.89 -21.32 12.08
N ALA A 166 14.29 -21.30 13.26
CA ALA A 166 13.21 -22.21 13.62
C ALA A 166 11.92 -21.92 12.85
N ALA A 167 11.58 -20.66 12.64
CA ALA A 167 10.38 -20.24 11.91
C ALA A 167 10.53 -20.37 10.39
N ILE A 168 11.71 -20.07 9.84
CA ILE A 168 12.00 -20.12 8.40
C ILE A 168 12.24 -21.55 7.91
N SER A 169 12.63 -22.50 8.75
CA SER A 169 12.87 -23.89 8.36
C SER A 169 11.66 -24.55 7.66
N ARG A 170 10.48 -23.97 7.77
CA ARG A 170 9.26 -24.45 7.10
C ARG A 170 9.06 -23.92 5.67
N TRP A 171 9.64 -22.75 5.28
CA TRP A 171 9.24 -22.11 4.03
C TRP A 171 10.34 -21.54 3.11
N LYS A 172 11.46 -21.07 3.59
CA LYS A 172 12.68 -20.69 2.82
C LYS A 172 13.72 -20.09 3.78
N SER A 173 14.91 -20.68 3.85
CA SER A 173 16.05 -20.08 4.53
C SER A 173 16.72 -19.06 3.61
N LEU A 174 16.36 -17.81 3.73
CA LEU A 174 17.21 -16.72 3.23
C LEU A 174 17.92 -16.12 4.46
N PRO A 175 19.25 -15.91 4.42
CA PRO A 175 19.90 -15.13 5.45
C PRO A 175 19.30 -13.72 5.42
N ILE A 176 18.67 -13.33 6.53
CA ILE A 176 18.16 -11.95 6.66
C ILE A 176 19.38 -11.10 6.93
N GLU A 177 19.84 -10.39 5.91
CA GLU A 177 20.89 -9.40 6.08
C GLU A 177 20.41 -8.27 6.99
N ALA A 178 21.27 -7.79 7.87
CA ALA A 178 20.96 -6.66 8.75
C ALA A 178 20.51 -5.44 7.91
N PRO A 179 19.55 -4.65 8.41
CA PRO A 179 19.15 -3.40 7.76
C PRO A 179 20.35 -2.44 7.68
N THR A 180 20.35 -1.61 6.64
CA THR A 180 21.34 -0.55 6.42
C THR A 180 20.76 0.81 6.80
N GLU A 181 21.54 1.90 6.68
CA GLU A 181 21.06 3.28 6.91
C GLU A 181 19.85 3.62 5.99
N ASP A 182 19.84 3.09 4.77
CA ASP A 182 18.79 3.33 3.77
C ASP A 182 17.73 2.21 3.71
N SER A 183 17.72 1.27 4.66
CA SER A 183 16.76 0.16 4.68
C SER A 183 16.34 -0.23 6.09
N ALA A 184 15.13 -0.79 6.22
CA ALA A 184 14.63 -1.38 7.47
C ALA A 184 13.80 -2.62 7.18
N LEU A 185 13.62 -3.44 8.22
CA LEU A 185 12.70 -4.56 8.19
C LEU A 185 11.36 -4.14 8.80
N PHE A 186 10.28 -4.60 8.17
CA PHE A 186 8.92 -4.32 8.59
C PHE A 186 8.10 -5.60 8.70
N TYR A 187 7.39 -5.73 9.81
CA TYR A 187 6.32 -6.70 9.97
C TYR A 187 5.05 -6.18 9.28
N TRP A 188 4.33 -7.08 8.64
CA TRP A 188 3.03 -6.82 8.02
C TRP A 188 2.17 -8.07 8.12
N GLU A 189 0.89 -7.90 8.40
CA GLU A 189 -0.07 -9.00 8.41
C GLU A 189 -1.39 -8.64 7.73
N TRP A 190 -2.08 -9.67 7.25
CA TRP A 190 -3.41 -9.58 6.67
C TRP A 190 -4.28 -10.78 7.07
N TYR A 191 -5.50 -10.51 7.57
CA TYR A 191 -6.48 -11.51 7.98
C TYR A 191 -7.93 -11.10 7.69
#